data_795234f9c2e9c60f3a0d3283f9552ef5
#
_entry.id   795234f9c2e9c60f3a0d3283f9552ef5
#
_cell.length_a   1.000
_cell.length_b   1.000
_cell.length_c   1.000
_cell.angle_alpha   90.00
_cell.angle_beta   90.00
_cell.angle_gamma   90.00
#
_symmetry.space_group_name_H-M   'P 1'
#
loop_
_entity.id
_entity.type
_entity.pdbx_description
1 polymer ?
#
loop_
_entity_poly.entity_id
_entity_poly.type
_entity_poly.pdbx_seq_one_letter_code
_entity_poly.pdbx_strand_id
1 'polypeptide(L)'
;MFEKKKDPEISPVVEAESLNEELYAALNGADSSEKRPSDGSGSTDGECHRSSGSSHHRSSGSSHHRSSGSSHHDSSGSSHHHHHHHHHHSSRSRSEFWQPSDPNKTVRTELSESKIKNRSKKSFGRKTRGLTVLLRVLVVLFAIMAVLVLTFAAIRWSGGRSLSKGEIVSEMITIPDAIKQDVEVKDEGRTVIYKGEKYVYNEDIITILFMGVDRLLESEDGETADEESVIGTNGQADTLVLGVIDKKNEKISFINVSRDTIADIDIYNVNNEFLRSEKRQICLQYAYGDGRETSCEYVVNALKRYLYGMPINAYAAIDYDAIAILNDAVGGVEVNVLEDLSSGRYAELVEGKNVTLFGDMAEYYCRTRDSYSVDANNYRMARQKQYLMAFMQKALELVRADLGISLELYNTAKPYMITDIGVNEVTYLATTVTGYGIETDAIKSIPGEVVLEEEHAAFYADETALYELILNTFYNKA
;
A
#
# COMPACT_ATOMS: atom_id res chain seq x y z
N MET A 1 -61.22 -27.16 -16.85
CA MET A 1 -59.84 -27.49 -17.26
C MET A 1 -59.19 -26.15 -17.63
N PHE A 2 -58.61 -25.44 -16.66
CA PHE A 2 -57.98 -24.16 -16.86
C PHE A 2 -56.49 -24.35 -16.70
N GLU A 3 -55.77 -24.19 -17.81
CA GLU A 3 -54.32 -24.12 -17.80
C GLU A 3 -53.81 -22.82 -17.15
N LYS A 4 -53.04 -22.95 -16.08
CA LYS A 4 -52.27 -21.85 -15.51
C LYS A 4 -51.04 -21.64 -16.39
N LYS A 5 -50.93 -20.47 -17.04
CA LYS A 5 -49.68 -19.96 -17.61
C LYS A 5 -48.70 -19.77 -16.48
N LYS A 6 -47.53 -20.40 -16.54
CA LYS A 6 -46.37 -20.08 -15.74
C LYS A 6 -45.76 -18.79 -16.28
N ASP A 7 -45.57 -17.79 -15.43
CA ASP A 7 -44.71 -16.65 -15.69
C ASP A 7 -43.27 -17.12 -15.82
N PRO A 8 -42.43 -16.51 -16.67
CA PRO A 8 -41.04 -16.91 -16.81
C PRO A 8 -40.28 -16.52 -15.54
N GLU A 9 -39.66 -17.49 -14.91
CA GLU A 9 -38.65 -17.27 -13.84
C GLU A 9 -37.50 -16.47 -14.44
N ILE A 10 -37.30 -15.24 -13.96
CA ILE A 10 -36.11 -14.43 -14.27
C ILE A 10 -34.95 -15.12 -13.57
N SER A 11 -33.93 -15.48 -14.33
CA SER A 11 -32.71 -16.11 -13.81
C SER A 11 -31.99 -15.17 -12.85
N PRO A 12 -31.49 -15.66 -11.69
CA PRO A 12 -30.74 -14.85 -10.74
C PRO A 12 -29.46 -14.20 -11.32
N VAL A 13 -28.99 -14.67 -12.47
CA VAL A 13 -27.88 -14.07 -13.21
C VAL A 13 -28.22 -12.68 -13.76
N VAL A 14 -29.48 -12.47 -14.19
CA VAL A 14 -29.94 -11.18 -14.74
C VAL A 14 -30.10 -10.12 -13.63
N GLU A 15 -30.49 -10.54 -12.40
CA GLU A 15 -30.54 -9.65 -11.25
C GLU A 15 -29.14 -9.24 -10.76
N ALA A 16 -28.16 -10.14 -10.80
CA ALA A 16 -26.79 -9.84 -10.43
C ALA A 16 -26.08 -8.89 -11.44
N GLU A 17 -26.41 -8.99 -12.73
CA GLU A 17 -25.90 -8.06 -13.74
C GLU A 17 -26.52 -6.67 -13.60
N SER A 18 -27.83 -6.58 -13.31
CA SER A 18 -28.50 -5.27 -13.12
C SER A 18 -28.02 -4.57 -11.83
N LEU A 19 -27.77 -5.31 -10.76
CA LEU A 19 -27.17 -4.79 -9.52
C LEU A 19 -25.73 -4.31 -9.72
N ASN A 20 -24.95 -4.99 -10.55
CA ASN A 20 -23.61 -4.55 -10.90
C ASN A 20 -23.63 -3.29 -11.77
N GLU A 21 -24.57 -3.14 -12.69
CA GLU A 21 -24.71 -1.91 -13.49
C GLU A 21 -25.18 -0.72 -12.66
N GLU A 22 -26.12 -0.89 -11.73
CA GLU A 22 -26.54 0.15 -10.80
C GLU A 22 -25.43 0.57 -9.83
N LEU A 23 -24.66 -0.39 -9.30
CA LEU A 23 -23.48 -0.12 -8.48
C LEU A 23 -22.38 0.60 -9.28
N TYR A 24 -22.24 0.26 -10.56
CA TYR A 24 -21.28 0.88 -11.47
C TYR A 24 -21.69 2.32 -11.81
N ALA A 25 -22.98 2.58 -11.96
CA ALA A 25 -23.52 3.94 -12.17
C ALA A 25 -23.34 4.81 -10.92
N ALA A 26 -23.55 4.26 -9.73
CA ALA A 26 -23.32 4.94 -8.45
C ALA A 26 -21.83 5.25 -8.23
N LEU A 27 -20.92 4.36 -8.63
CA LEU A 27 -19.47 4.55 -8.54
C LEU A 27 -18.93 5.62 -9.51
N ASN A 28 -19.61 5.84 -10.65
CA ASN A 28 -19.10 6.72 -11.71
C ASN A 28 -19.78 8.12 -11.74
N GLY A 29 -20.65 8.46 -10.76
CA GLY A 29 -21.18 9.82 -10.61
C GLY A 29 -21.94 10.33 -11.83
N ALA A 30 -22.73 9.48 -12.51
CA ALA A 30 -23.57 9.90 -13.62
C ALA A 30 -24.69 10.82 -13.11
N ASP A 31 -24.52 12.12 -13.34
CA ASP A 31 -25.46 13.20 -13.09
C ASP A 31 -26.72 13.01 -13.95
N SER A 32 -27.78 12.51 -13.34
CA SER A 32 -29.12 12.53 -13.96
C SER A 32 -30.02 13.51 -13.23
N SER A 33 -29.89 14.78 -13.61
CA SER A 33 -30.88 15.82 -13.32
C SER A 33 -32.15 15.55 -14.09
N GLU A 34 -33.14 14.89 -13.50
CA GLU A 34 -34.49 14.90 -13.99
C GLU A 34 -35.48 15.28 -12.88
N LYS A 35 -36.28 16.33 -13.25
CA LYS A 35 -37.22 17.06 -12.43
C LYS A 35 -38.38 16.20 -11.92
N ARG A 36 -38.67 16.30 -10.62
CA ARG A 36 -39.97 15.88 -10.05
C ARG A 36 -41.00 17.00 -10.19
N PRO A 37 -42.25 16.69 -10.52
CA PRO A 37 -43.36 17.63 -10.38
C PRO A 37 -43.88 17.61 -8.93
N SER A 38 -44.22 18.81 -8.47
CA SER A 38 -44.89 19.10 -7.21
C SER A 38 -46.41 18.87 -7.34
N ASP A 39 -47.01 18.32 -6.27
CA ASP A 39 -48.39 18.54 -5.79
C ASP A 39 -48.58 17.62 -4.59
N GLY A 40 -49.13 17.96 -3.44
CA GLY A 40 -50.00 18.96 -2.97
C GLY A 40 -50.70 18.41 -1.72
N SER A 41 -50.61 19.15 -0.62
CA SER A 41 -51.55 19.30 0.48
C SER A 41 -52.18 18.09 1.20
N GLY A 42 -52.09 18.10 2.56
CA GLY A 42 -53.04 17.42 3.45
C GLY A 42 -52.58 17.31 4.90
N SER A 43 -52.92 18.33 5.66
CA SER A 43 -52.80 18.37 7.14
C SER A 43 -53.74 17.36 7.83
N THR A 44 -53.34 16.83 8.98
CA THR A 44 -54.20 16.79 10.20
C THR A 44 -53.41 16.39 11.45
N ASP A 45 -53.73 17.08 12.51
CA ASP A 45 -53.27 17.05 13.89
C ASP A 45 -53.49 15.74 14.62
N GLY A 46 -52.73 15.52 15.71
CA GLY A 46 -53.02 14.47 16.69
C GLY A 46 -52.01 14.45 17.85
N GLU A 47 -52.46 15.08 18.94
CA GLU A 47 -51.80 15.34 20.20
C GLU A 47 -51.23 14.13 20.98
N CYS A 48 -50.19 14.47 21.75
CA CYS A 48 -49.87 14.13 23.14
C CYS A 48 -50.13 12.75 23.74
N HIS A 49 -49.12 12.16 24.36
CA HIS A 49 -49.12 11.92 25.79
C HIS A 49 -47.72 11.71 26.37
N ARG A 50 -47.43 12.49 27.44
CA ARG A 50 -46.32 12.33 28.39
C ARG A 50 -46.59 11.13 29.29
N SER A 51 -45.54 10.43 29.72
CA SER A 51 -45.42 9.98 31.09
C SER A 51 -43.96 9.78 31.50
N SER A 52 -43.65 10.45 32.54
CA SER A 52 -42.50 10.50 33.42
C SER A 52 -42.32 9.22 34.24
N GLY A 53 -41.06 8.90 34.57
CA GLY A 53 -40.76 7.90 35.61
C GLY A 53 -39.27 7.87 35.93
N SER A 54 -38.91 8.65 36.94
CA SER A 54 -37.63 8.69 37.63
C SER A 54 -37.43 7.49 38.55
N SER A 55 -36.20 7.02 38.74
CA SER A 55 -35.71 6.71 40.08
C SER A 55 -34.20 6.46 40.11
N HIS A 56 -33.60 7.14 41.04
CA HIS A 56 -32.24 7.09 41.57
C HIS A 56 -31.80 5.70 42.04
N HIS A 57 -30.49 5.41 42.03
CA HIS A 57 -29.76 5.11 43.27
C HIS A 57 -28.26 5.37 43.13
N ARG A 58 -27.73 6.07 44.16
CA ARG A 58 -26.34 6.32 44.53
C ARG A 58 -25.74 5.13 45.28
N SER A 59 -24.43 4.98 45.20
CA SER A 59 -23.48 4.81 46.31
C SER A 59 -22.07 4.62 45.71
N SER A 60 -21.10 5.50 45.84
CA SER A 60 -20.23 5.83 47.00
C SER A 60 -19.37 4.68 47.50
N GLY A 61 -18.06 4.90 47.44
CA GLY A 61 -17.05 4.11 48.13
C GLY A 61 -15.62 4.45 47.71
N SER A 62 -15.02 5.35 48.48
CA SER A 62 -13.64 5.79 48.49
C SER A 62 -12.72 4.82 49.22
N SER A 63 -11.45 4.80 48.94
CA SER A 63 -10.31 4.90 49.88
C SER A 63 -8.97 4.64 49.16
N HIS A 64 -8.14 5.65 49.12
CA HIS A 64 -6.85 5.83 49.78
C HIS A 64 -5.98 4.60 50.04
N HIS A 65 -4.74 4.59 49.51
CA HIS A 65 -3.56 4.57 50.37
C HIS A 65 -2.31 5.10 49.65
N ARG A 66 -1.58 5.94 50.41
CA ARG A 66 -0.23 6.47 50.18
C ARG A 66 0.82 5.45 50.64
N SER A 67 2.03 5.53 50.08
CA SER A 67 3.34 5.56 50.75
C SER A 67 4.41 5.61 49.66
N SER A 68 5.24 6.67 49.47
CA SER A 68 6.39 7.18 50.25
C SER A 68 7.59 6.23 50.33
N GLY A 69 8.74 6.74 49.84
CA GLY A 69 10.08 6.23 50.05
C GLY A 69 11.01 6.61 48.90
N SER A 70 11.67 7.68 48.86
CA SER A 70 12.90 8.37 49.21
C SER A 70 14.13 7.49 49.36
N SER A 71 15.19 7.89 48.64
CA SER A 71 16.61 8.10 49.03
C SER A 71 17.47 8.15 47.77
N HIS A 72 18.09 9.31 47.47
CA HIS A 72 19.38 9.82 47.86
C HIS A 72 20.58 9.01 47.37
N HIS A 73 21.43 9.60 46.57
CA HIS A 73 22.78 10.09 46.74
C HIS A 73 23.28 10.68 45.43
N ASP A 74 23.64 11.96 45.37
CA ASP A 74 24.94 12.62 45.61
C ASP A 74 26.08 11.93 44.81
N SER A 75 26.90 12.61 44.06
CA SER A 75 27.59 13.87 44.30
C SER A 75 28.41 14.31 43.08
N SER A 76 28.55 15.57 42.95
CA SER A 76 29.77 16.40 42.75
C SER A 76 30.44 16.29 41.37
N GLY A 77 30.91 17.36 40.79
CA GLY A 77 31.16 18.71 41.23
C GLY A 77 32.03 19.39 40.19
N SER A 78 31.84 20.67 40.13
CA SER A 78 32.80 21.78 39.91
C SER A 78 33.66 21.76 38.65
N SER A 79 34.05 22.85 38.03
CA SER A 79 34.01 24.27 38.34
C SER A 79 34.56 25.06 37.15
N HIS A 80 33.98 26.16 36.96
CA HIS A 80 34.49 27.43 36.46
C HIS A 80 35.98 27.56 36.09
N HIS A 81 36.27 28.27 34.99
CA HIS A 81 37.02 29.54 35.10
C HIS A 81 36.82 30.41 33.83
N HIS A 82 36.22 31.59 34.09
CA HIS A 82 36.35 32.80 33.27
C HIS A 82 37.72 33.44 33.52
N HIS A 83 38.36 33.97 32.49
CA HIS A 83 39.28 35.07 32.62
C HIS A 83 39.07 36.09 31.51
N HIS A 84 38.50 37.22 31.94
CA HIS A 84 38.64 38.51 31.30
C HIS A 84 40.00 39.11 31.71
N HIS A 85 40.69 39.73 30.76
CA HIS A 85 41.62 40.83 31.10
C HIS A 85 41.51 41.97 30.11
N HIS A 86 41.31 43.12 30.73
CA HIS A 86 41.21 44.48 30.21
C HIS A 86 42.56 45.04 29.79
N HIS A 87 42.48 45.96 28.84
CA HIS A 87 43.12 47.27 28.66
C HIS A 87 44.50 47.53 29.25
N HIS A 88 45.37 48.15 28.42
CA HIS A 88 45.98 49.44 28.78
C HIS A 88 46.40 50.26 27.55
N HIS A 89 45.81 51.44 27.45
CA HIS A 89 46.31 52.58 26.71
C HIS A 89 47.58 53.08 27.37
N SER A 90 48.58 53.54 26.61
CA SER A 90 49.42 54.69 27.00
C SER A 90 49.87 55.44 25.75
N SER A 91 49.36 56.62 25.70
CA SER A 91 49.83 57.73 24.92
C SER A 91 51.11 58.31 25.55
N ARG A 92 52.12 58.62 24.78
CA ARG A 92 53.03 59.70 25.09
C ARG A 92 53.57 60.33 23.82
N SER A 93 53.24 61.63 23.71
CA SER A 93 53.79 62.69 22.91
C SER A 93 55.19 63.09 23.36
N ARG A 94 56.05 63.46 22.44
CA ARG A 94 56.98 64.60 22.49
C ARG A 94 57.67 64.73 21.16
N SER A 95 57.37 65.77 20.47
CA SER A 95 57.99 67.10 20.28
C SER A 95 59.42 67.08 19.73
N GLU A 96 59.50 67.66 18.55
CA GLU A 96 60.47 68.62 18.01
C GLU A 96 61.99 68.36 18.15
N PHE A 97 62.66 68.33 17.02
CA PHE A 97 63.70 69.32 16.77
C PHE A 97 64.03 69.43 15.26
N TRP A 98 63.98 70.68 14.80
CA TRP A 98 64.30 71.09 13.42
C TRP A 98 65.76 71.49 13.37
N GLN A 99 66.52 71.05 12.34
CA GLN A 99 67.63 71.89 11.76
C GLN A 99 68.01 71.44 10.38
N PRO A 100 68.54 72.31 9.53
CA PRO A 100 68.42 72.28 8.10
C PRO A 100 69.72 71.97 7.34
N SER A 101 69.52 71.68 6.03
CA SER A 101 70.43 71.90 4.92
C SER A 101 71.71 71.05 4.77
N ASP A 102 71.72 70.22 3.69
CA ASP A 102 72.81 70.38 2.70
C ASP A 102 72.34 69.87 1.31
N PRO A 103 72.59 70.70 0.24
CA PRO A 103 72.20 70.29 -1.13
C PRO A 103 73.41 69.69 -1.82
N ASN A 104 73.42 68.43 -2.05
CA ASN A 104 74.03 67.70 -3.14
C ASN A 104 74.26 66.22 -2.87
N LYS A 105 73.31 65.41 -3.22
CA LYS A 105 73.64 64.06 -3.58
C LYS A 105 72.53 63.47 -4.52
N THR A 106 72.94 63.48 -5.79
CA THR A 106 72.32 62.61 -6.79
C THR A 106 72.44 61.18 -6.35
N VAL A 107 71.35 60.58 -5.96
CA VAL A 107 71.28 59.14 -5.76
C VAL A 107 70.31 58.53 -6.82
N ARG A 108 70.89 57.70 -7.65
CA ARG A 108 70.35 56.93 -8.75
C ARG A 108 69.03 56.21 -8.38
N THR A 109 68.06 56.43 -9.22
CA THR A 109 66.84 55.63 -9.36
C THR A 109 67.17 54.23 -9.91
N GLU A 110 67.42 53.28 -9.05
CA GLU A 110 67.52 51.85 -9.41
C GLU A 110 66.77 50.89 -8.49
N LEU A 111 65.71 51.32 -7.76
CA LEU A 111 65.02 50.47 -6.81
C LEU A 111 63.49 50.31 -7.04
N SER A 112 62.98 50.61 -8.23
CA SER A 112 61.53 50.50 -8.44
C SER A 112 61.07 49.28 -9.30
N GLU A 113 61.92 48.63 -10.07
CA GLU A 113 61.51 47.53 -10.94
C GLU A 113 61.46 46.15 -10.25
N SER A 114 62.27 45.88 -9.22
CA SER A 114 62.26 44.56 -8.53
C SER A 114 61.09 44.38 -7.55
N LYS A 115 60.54 45.46 -6.98
CA LYS A 115 59.37 45.36 -6.09
C LYS A 115 58.05 45.23 -6.81
N ILE A 116 57.95 45.72 -8.03
CA ILE A 116 56.75 45.58 -8.86
C ILE A 116 56.66 44.18 -9.45
N LYS A 117 57.76 43.55 -9.87
CA LYS A 117 57.76 42.16 -10.36
C LYS A 117 57.43 41.12 -9.30
N ASN A 118 57.80 41.35 -8.04
CA ASN A 118 57.49 40.44 -6.94
C ASN A 118 56.04 40.56 -6.43
N ARG A 119 55.38 41.75 -6.58
CA ARG A 119 53.99 41.92 -6.19
C ARG A 119 53.00 41.27 -7.20
N SER A 120 53.30 41.33 -8.48
CA SER A 120 52.49 40.70 -9.52
C SER A 120 52.58 39.17 -9.46
N LYS A 121 53.75 38.57 -9.19
CA LYS A 121 53.91 37.13 -9.05
C LYS A 121 53.22 36.56 -7.78
N LYS A 122 53.13 37.31 -6.64
CA LYS A 122 52.43 36.85 -5.47
C LYS A 122 50.89 36.92 -5.58
N SER A 123 50.36 37.85 -6.37
CA SER A 123 48.89 37.94 -6.57
C SER A 123 48.40 36.90 -7.59
N PHE A 124 49.18 36.54 -8.59
CA PHE A 124 48.83 35.54 -9.56
C PHE A 124 48.85 34.11 -8.96
N GLY A 125 49.83 33.79 -8.10
CA GLY A 125 49.89 32.48 -7.40
C GLY A 125 48.82 32.32 -6.31
N ARG A 126 48.20 33.37 -5.77
CA ARG A 126 47.10 33.29 -4.84
C ARG A 126 45.78 33.03 -5.54
N LYS A 127 45.51 33.64 -6.69
CA LYS A 127 44.32 33.38 -7.53
C LYS A 127 44.29 31.96 -8.06
N THR A 128 45.43 31.45 -8.50
CA THR A 128 45.53 30.07 -9.04
C THR A 128 45.37 29.00 -7.93
N ARG A 129 45.86 29.27 -6.70
CA ARG A 129 45.63 28.36 -5.56
C ARG A 129 44.16 28.29 -5.17
N GLY A 130 43.41 29.41 -5.15
CA GLY A 130 41.98 29.46 -4.89
C GLY A 130 41.19 28.68 -5.96
N LEU A 131 41.54 28.87 -7.23
CA LEU A 131 40.90 28.13 -8.34
C LEU A 131 41.17 26.64 -8.28
N THR A 132 42.42 26.21 -7.96
CA THR A 132 42.72 24.76 -7.81
C THR A 132 42.05 24.14 -6.57
N VAL A 133 41.84 24.86 -5.48
CA VAL A 133 41.07 24.36 -4.33
C VAL A 133 39.60 24.23 -4.71
N LEU A 134 39.01 25.23 -5.36
CA LEU A 134 37.63 25.17 -5.85
C LEU A 134 37.43 23.99 -6.81
N LEU A 135 38.33 23.79 -7.74
CA LEU A 135 38.27 22.67 -8.70
C LEU A 135 38.32 21.31 -7.96
N ARG A 136 39.17 21.16 -6.96
CA ARG A 136 39.24 19.94 -6.14
C ARG A 136 37.94 19.69 -5.37
N VAL A 137 37.35 20.73 -4.79
CA VAL A 137 36.06 20.63 -4.08
C VAL A 137 34.96 20.19 -5.07
N LEU A 138 34.91 20.80 -6.26
CA LEU A 138 33.95 20.40 -7.30
C LEU A 138 34.14 18.95 -7.77
N VAL A 139 35.39 18.49 -7.94
CA VAL A 139 35.69 17.09 -8.29
C VAL A 139 35.24 16.14 -7.19
N VAL A 140 35.45 16.48 -5.91
CA VAL A 140 35.00 15.65 -4.78
C VAL A 140 33.48 15.63 -4.72
N LEU A 141 32.79 16.77 -4.88
CA LEU A 141 31.33 16.81 -4.94
C LEU A 141 30.76 16.00 -6.10
N PHE A 142 31.39 16.12 -7.27
CA PHE A 142 31.00 15.30 -8.44
C PHE A 142 31.23 13.80 -8.20
N ALA A 143 32.33 13.42 -7.56
CA ALA A 143 32.59 12.03 -7.19
C ALA A 143 31.56 11.49 -6.19
N ILE A 144 31.19 12.29 -5.19
CA ILE A 144 30.12 11.92 -4.22
C ILE A 144 28.79 11.75 -4.97
N MET A 145 28.41 12.69 -5.83
CA MET A 145 27.20 12.60 -6.64
C MET A 145 27.22 11.36 -7.55
N ALA A 146 28.36 11.07 -8.19
CA ALA A 146 28.49 9.88 -9.01
C ALA A 146 28.29 8.59 -8.19
N VAL A 147 28.86 8.51 -6.98
CA VAL A 147 28.67 7.37 -6.07
C VAL A 147 27.19 7.24 -5.66
N LEU A 148 26.51 8.34 -5.34
CA LEU A 148 25.08 8.33 -4.99
C LEU A 148 24.21 7.85 -6.16
N VAL A 149 24.49 8.32 -7.38
CA VAL A 149 23.76 7.89 -8.58
C VAL A 149 24.01 6.40 -8.87
N LEU A 150 25.26 5.94 -8.74
CA LEU A 150 25.60 4.52 -8.96
C LEU A 150 24.96 3.60 -7.89
N THR A 151 24.95 4.02 -6.63
CA THR A 151 24.26 3.27 -5.56
C THR A 151 22.76 3.19 -5.81
N PHE A 152 22.12 4.31 -6.16
CA PHE A 152 20.70 4.33 -6.50
C PHE A 152 20.41 3.42 -7.72
N ALA A 153 21.22 3.49 -8.76
CA ALA A 153 21.08 2.64 -9.95
C ALA A 153 21.23 1.15 -9.61
N ALA A 154 22.17 0.80 -8.71
CA ALA A 154 22.38 -0.56 -8.25
C ALA A 154 21.20 -1.09 -7.42
N ILE A 155 20.66 -0.28 -6.51
CA ILE A 155 19.47 -0.60 -5.73
C ILE A 155 18.28 -0.86 -6.67
N ARG A 156 18.02 0.07 -7.59
CA ARG A 156 16.93 -0.05 -8.55
C ARG A 156 17.09 -1.27 -9.46
N TRP A 157 18.30 -1.54 -9.94
CA TRP A 157 18.59 -2.70 -10.79
C TRP A 157 18.37 -4.02 -10.02
N SER A 158 18.83 -4.09 -8.76
CA SER A 158 18.66 -5.27 -7.92
C SER A 158 17.18 -5.56 -7.65
N GLY A 159 16.39 -4.54 -7.31
CA GLY A 159 14.95 -4.69 -7.09
C GLY A 159 14.21 -5.14 -8.35
N GLY A 160 14.52 -4.53 -9.51
CA GLY A 160 13.94 -4.95 -10.78
C GLY A 160 14.28 -6.39 -11.17
N ARG A 161 15.55 -6.81 -10.92
CA ARG A 161 15.96 -8.19 -11.17
C ARG A 161 15.27 -9.19 -10.25
N SER A 162 15.03 -8.84 -9.00
CA SER A 162 14.31 -9.68 -8.05
C SER A 162 12.87 -9.91 -8.50
N LEU A 163 12.16 -8.84 -8.82
CA LEU A 163 10.76 -8.90 -9.24
C LEU A 163 10.54 -9.49 -10.65
N SER A 164 11.58 -9.56 -11.48
CA SER A 164 11.48 -10.12 -12.84
C SER A 164 11.78 -11.63 -12.91
N LYS A 165 11.88 -12.33 -11.78
CA LYS A 165 12.19 -13.77 -11.72
C LYS A 165 10.97 -14.68 -11.86
N GLY A 166 9.76 -14.13 -11.88
CA GLY A 166 8.55 -14.94 -12.03
C GLY A 166 8.51 -15.61 -13.40
N GLU A 167 8.35 -16.91 -13.41
CA GLU A 167 8.19 -17.72 -14.62
C GLU A 167 6.83 -18.41 -14.60
N ILE A 168 6.28 -18.67 -15.80
CA ILE A 168 5.09 -19.50 -15.94
C ILE A 168 5.43 -20.89 -15.41
N VAL A 169 4.58 -21.42 -14.53
CA VAL A 169 4.72 -22.80 -14.02
C VAL A 169 3.98 -23.73 -14.97
N SER A 170 4.70 -24.28 -15.96
CA SER A 170 4.10 -25.07 -17.05
C SER A 170 3.34 -26.30 -16.56
N GLU A 171 3.76 -26.91 -15.45
CA GLU A 171 3.09 -28.04 -14.82
C GLU A 171 1.73 -27.69 -14.22
N MET A 172 1.47 -26.42 -13.95
CA MET A 172 0.20 -25.91 -13.42
C MET A 172 -0.75 -25.42 -14.53
N ILE A 173 -0.32 -25.42 -15.79
CA ILE A 173 -1.18 -25.03 -16.91
C ILE A 173 -2.25 -26.09 -17.11
N THR A 174 -3.48 -25.74 -16.77
CA THR A 174 -4.66 -26.57 -16.98
C THR A 174 -5.58 -25.88 -17.98
N ILE A 175 -6.05 -26.59 -18.98
CA ILE A 175 -7.03 -26.07 -19.94
C ILE A 175 -8.41 -26.56 -19.50
N PRO A 176 -9.37 -25.63 -19.23
CA PRO A 176 -10.74 -26.01 -18.92
C PRO A 176 -11.35 -26.92 -20.00
N ASP A 177 -12.08 -27.95 -19.57
CA ASP A 177 -12.67 -28.93 -20.51
C ASP A 177 -13.64 -28.26 -21.51
N ALA A 178 -14.32 -27.19 -21.08
CA ALA A 178 -15.25 -26.43 -21.92
C ALA A 178 -14.60 -25.79 -23.15
N ILE A 179 -13.30 -25.42 -23.06
CA ILE A 179 -12.56 -24.72 -24.14
C ILE A 179 -11.39 -25.52 -24.70
N LYS A 180 -11.23 -26.78 -24.29
CA LYS A 180 -10.07 -27.61 -24.64
C LYS A 180 -9.84 -27.78 -26.14
N GLN A 181 -10.91 -27.73 -26.94
CA GLN A 181 -10.82 -27.82 -28.39
C GLN A 181 -10.38 -26.54 -29.07
N ASP A 182 -10.53 -25.40 -28.38
CA ASP A 182 -10.25 -24.05 -28.88
C ASP A 182 -8.89 -23.54 -28.46
N VAL A 183 -8.16 -24.29 -27.61
CA VAL A 183 -6.89 -23.88 -27.00
C VAL A 183 -5.76 -24.80 -27.45
N GLU A 184 -4.68 -24.19 -27.93
CA GLU A 184 -3.39 -24.85 -28.15
C GLU A 184 -2.29 -24.09 -27.39
N VAL A 185 -1.64 -24.75 -26.43
CA VAL A 185 -0.54 -24.19 -25.64
C VAL A 185 0.79 -24.63 -26.24
N LYS A 186 1.71 -23.67 -26.45
CA LYS A 186 3.06 -23.88 -26.98
C LYS A 186 4.08 -23.21 -26.09
N ASP A 187 5.34 -23.61 -26.26
CA ASP A 187 6.50 -22.97 -25.60
C ASP A 187 6.31 -22.83 -24.08
N GLU A 188 5.86 -23.92 -23.43
CA GLU A 188 5.64 -23.96 -21.98
C GLU A 188 4.68 -22.86 -21.46
N GLY A 189 3.66 -22.53 -22.25
CA GLY A 189 2.67 -21.51 -21.92
C GLY A 189 3.00 -20.11 -22.43
N ARG A 190 4.19 -19.88 -23.01
CA ARG A 190 4.56 -18.55 -23.55
C ARG A 190 3.77 -18.16 -24.79
N THR A 191 3.24 -19.14 -25.51
CA THR A 191 2.38 -18.93 -26.68
C THR A 191 1.10 -19.73 -26.50
N VAL A 192 -0.03 -19.08 -26.67
CA VAL A 192 -1.35 -19.68 -26.64
C VAL A 192 -2.08 -19.33 -27.94
N ILE A 193 -2.68 -20.32 -28.58
CA ILE A 193 -3.64 -20.11 -29.67
C ILE A 193 -5.01 -20.37 -29.08
N TYR A 194 -5.89 -19.36 -29.09
CA TYR A 194 -7.24 -19.46 -28.56
C TYR A 194 -8.25 -18.96 -29.60
N LYS A 195 -9.23 -19.81 -29.94
CA LYS A 195 -10.23 -19.51 -31.01
C LYS A 195 -9.55 -19.07 -32.33
N GLY A 196 -8.39 -19.64 -32.66
CA GLY A 196 -7.61 -19.34 -33.87
C GLY A 196 -6.76 -18.06 -33.80
N GLU A 197 -6.79 -17.32 -32.70
CA GLU A 197 -5.97 -16.13 -32.47
C GLU A 197 -4.76 -16.47 -31.63
N LYS A 198 -3.61 -15.83 -31.96
CA LYS A 198 -2.35 -16.04 -31.27
C LYS A 198 -2.17 -15.03 -30.15
N TYR A 199 -1.83 -15.52 -28.97
CA TYR A 199 -1.48 -14.76 -27.77
C TYR A 199 -0.05 -15.09 -27.36
N VAL A 200 0.73 -14.07 -27.02
CA VAL A 200 2.13 -14.21 -26.57
C VAL A 200 2.25 -13.62 -25.18
N TYR A 201 2.80 -14.39 -24.26
CA TYR A 201 3.00 -13.97 -22.87
C TYR A 201 3.79 -12.64 -22.79
N ASN A 202 3.33 -11.75 -21.95
CA ASN A 202 3.97 -10.46 -21.73
C ASN A 202 5.00 -10.58 -20.61
N GLU A 203 6.28 -10.72 -20.95
CA GLU A 203 7.38 -10.83 -19.98
C GLU A 203 7.64 -9.54 -19.18
N ASP A 204 7.01 -8.44 -19.58
CA ASP A 204 7.12 -7.14 -18.91
C ASP A 204 6.10 -6.94 -17.78
N ILE A 205 5.37 -8.00 -17.40
CA ILE A 205 4.44 -7.98 -16.27
C ILE A 205 5.19 -8.28 -14.96
N ILE A 206 4.80 -7.53 -13.92
CA ILE A 206 5.13 -7.84 -12.53
C ILE A 206 3.81 -8.01 -11.77
N THR A 207 3.72 -9.07 -11.00
CA THR A 207 2.54 -9.37 -10.18
C THR A 207 2.88 -9.37 -8.69
N ILE A 208 2.00 -8.78 -7.90
CA ILE A 208 2.13 -8.73 -6.43
C ILE A 208 0.80 -9.16 -5.83
N LEU A 209 0.83 -10.21 -5.01
CA LEU A 209 -0.35 -10.65 -4.28
C LEU A 209 -0.47 -9.86 -2.97
N PHE A 210 -1.51 -9.06 -2.85
CA PHE A 210 -1.91 -8.42 -1.61
C PHE A 210 -2.93 -9.30 -0.89
N MET A 211 -2.67 -9.60 0.37
CA MET A 211 -3.53 -10.39 1.24
C MET A 211 -3.93 -9.56 2.45
N GLY A 212 -5.22 -9.45 2.73
CA GLY A 212 -5.72 -8.99 4.01
C GLY A 212 -5.89 -10.18 4.93
N VAL A 213 -5.15 -10.21 6.03
CA VAL A 213 -5.19 -11.33 6.97
C VAL A 213 -5.74 -10.86 8.31
N ASP A 214 -6.61 -11.68 8.90
CA ASP A 214 -7.06 -11.49 10.29
C ASP A 214 -6.15 -12.36 11.15
N ARG A 215 -5.16 -11.74 11.78
CA ARG A 215 -4.31 -12.46 12.71
C ARG A 215 -5.11 -12.67 13.98
N LEU A 216 -5.28 -13.91 14.37
CA LEU A 216 -5.61 -14.22 15.74
C LEU A 216 -4.42 -13.73 16.56
N LEU A 217 -4.57 -12.61 17.28
CA LEU A 217 -3.62 -12.18 18.30
C LEU A 217 -3.35 -13.42 19.15
N GLU A 218 -2.09 -13.77 19.34
CA GLU A 218 -1.69 -14.77 20.31
C GLU A 218 -2.44 -14.41 21.61
N SER A 219 -3.33 -15.28 22.04
CA SER A 219 -4.01 -15.09 23.32
C SER A 219 -2.91 -15.02 24.37
N GLU A 220 -2.76 -13.91 25.09
CA GLU A 220 -1.77 -13.72 26.16
C GLU A 220 -1.83 -14.83 27.23
N ASP A 221 -2.83 -15.68 27.17
CA ASP A 221 -3.14 -16.71 28.18
C ASP A 221 -2.45 -18.04 27.95
N GLY A 222 -1.52 -18.18 26.99
CA GLY A 222 -0.61 -19.34 26.93
C GLY A 222 -1.30 -20.73 27.00
N GLU A 223 -2.58 -20.82 26.71
CA GLU A 223 -3.26 -22.13 26.59
C GLU A 223 -2.75 -22.76 25.30
N THR A 224 -1.88 -23.74 25.45
CA THR A 224 -1.44 -24.61 24.37
C THR A 224 -2.69 -25.30 23.81
N ALA A 225 -3.11 -24.88 22.63
CA ALA A 225 -4.11 -25.60 21.87
C ALA A 225 -3.66 -27.07 21.75
N ASP A 226 -4.57 -27.99 21.93
CA ASP A 226 -4.31 -29.43 21.73
C ASP A 226 -3.73 -29.63 20.34
N GLU A 227 -2.70 -30.50 20.19
CA GLU A 227 -1.98 -30.73 18.93
C GLU A 227 -2.90 -31.03 17.74
N GLU A 228 -4.12 -31.45 17.96
CA GLU A 228 -5.14 -31.76 16.94
C GLU A 228 -5.92 -30.52 16.48
N SER A 229 -5.95 -29.44 17.28
CA SER A 229 -6.68 -28.19 17.01
C SER A 229 -5.83 -27.12 16.26
N VAL A 230 -4.52 -27.34 16.12
CA VAL A 230 -3.57 -26.37 15.52
C VAL A 230 -3.70 -26.30 13.98
N ILE A 231 -4.23 -27.33 13.35
CA ILE A 231 -4.36 -27.39 11.88
C ILE A 231 -5.52 -26.47 11.44
N GLY A 232 -5.17 -25.40 10.71
CA GLY A 232 -6.16 -24.46 10.19
C GLY A 232 -6.55 -23.32 11.12
N THR A 233 -5.83 -23.10 12.22
CA THR A 233 -6.12 -22.02 13.20
C THR A 233 -5.27 -20.76 13.03
N ASN A 234 -4.31 -20.74 12.10
CA ASN A 234 -3.37 -19.63 11.91
C ASN A 234 -3.94 -18.42 11.16
N GLY A 235 -5.26 -18.20 11.21
CA GLY A 235 -5.94 -17.11 10.52
C GLY A 235 -6.34 -17.47 9.09
N GLN A 236 -6.91 -16.53 8.38
CA GLN A 236 -7.38 -16.70 7.00
C GLN A 236 -6.98 -15.48 6.17
N ALA A 237 -6.76 -15.69 4.87
CA ALA A 237 -6.58 -14.61 3.92
C ALA A 237 -7.96 -14.12 3.42
N ASP A 238 -8.55 -13.19 4.14
CA ASP A 238 -9.91 -12.70 3.92
C ASP A 238 -10.07 -11.78 2.71
N THR A 239 -8.95 -11.20 2.26
CA THR A 239 -8.88 -10.38 1.06
C THR A 239 -7.71 -10.86 0.21
N LEU A 240 -7.96 -11.09 -1.07
CA LEU A 240 -6.97 -11.54 -2.04
C LEU A 240 -7.06 -10.64 -3.27
N VAL A 241 -6.04 -9.81 -3.50
CA VAL A 241 -5.97 -8.90 -4.65
C VAL A 241 -4.63 -9.07 -5.33
N LEU A 242 -4.64 -9.52 -6.58
CA LEU A 242 -3.44 -9.60 -7.40
C LEU A 242 -3.24 -8.29 -8.15
N GLY A 243 -2.25 -7.50 -7.75
CA GLY A 243 -1.79 -6.33 -8.49
C GLY A 243 -0.97 -6.76 -9.70
N VAL A 244 -1.26 -6.18 -10.85
CA VAL A 244 -0.60 -6.46 -12.12
C VAL A 244 -0.04 -5.16 -12.69
N ILE A 245 1.28 -5.08 -12.81
CA ILE A 245 2.01 -3.93 -13.34
C ILE A 245 2.54 -4.32 -14.72
N ASP A 246 1.94 -3.78 -15.76
CA ASP A 246 2.39 -3.95 -17.13
C ASP A 246 3.33 -2.81 -17.52
N LYS A 247 4.63 -3.12 -17.54
CA LYS A 247 5.69 -2.14 -17.85
C LYS A 247 5.67 -1.72 -19.32
N LYS A 248 5.22 -2.62 -20.20
CA LYS A 248 5.19 -2.37 -21.65
C LYS A 248 4.09 -1.38 -22.03
N ASN A 249 2.92 -1.52 -21.39
CA ASN A 249 1.76 -0.68 -21.65
C ASN A 249 1.58 0.44 -20.60
N GLU A 250 2.52 0.56 -19.63
CA GLU A 250 2.52 1.56 -18.55
C GLU A 250 1.19 1.58 -17.75
N LYS A 251 0.66 0.39 -17.47
CA LYS A 251 -0.66 0.21 -16.87
C LYS A 251 -0.58 -0.57 -15.55
N ILE A 252 -1.39 -0.15 -14.59
CA ILE A 252 -1.63 -0.88 -13.34
C ILE A 252 -3.08 -1.37 -13.35
N SER A 253 -3.26 -2.65 -13.09
CA SER A 253 -4.58 -3.27 -12.92
C SER A 253 -4.56 -4.26 -11.75
N PHE A 254 -5.74 -4.69 -11.32
CA PHE A 254 -5.89 -5.59 -10.19
C PHE A 254 -6.88 -6.69 -10.55
N ILE A 255 -6.65 -7.90 -10.05
CA ILE A 255 -7.60 -9.00 -10.08
C ILE A 255 -8.02 -9.29 -8.64
N ASN A 256 -9.29 -9.05 -8.34
CA ASN A 256 -9.88 -9.40 -7.05
C ASN A 256 -10.33 -10.86 -7.09
N VAL A 257 -9.81 -11.66 -6.15
CA VAL A 257 -10.15 -13.06 -5.97
C VAL A 257 -11.04 -13.18 -4.73
N SER A 258 -12.23 -13.75 -4.89
CA SER A 258 -13.11 -13.99 -3.74
C SER A 258 -12.42 -14.91 -2.74
N ARG A 259 -12.51 -14.61 -1.45
CA ARG A 259 -12.02 -15.50 -0.40
C ARG A 259 -12.70 -16.87 -0.42
N ASP A 260 -13.96 -16.89 -0.87
CA ASP A 260 -14.81 -18.08 -0.93
C ASP A 260 -14.58 -18.90 -2.21
N THR A 261 -13.60 -18.54 -3.05
CA THR A 261 -13.26 -19.25 -4.28
C THR A 261 -12.87 -20.69 -3.97
N ILE A 262 -13.60 -21.64 -4.59
CA ILE A 262 -13.26 -23.06 -4.50
C ILE A 262 -12.06 -23.35 -5.41
N ALA A 263 -10.96 -23.70 -4.79
CA ALA A 263 -9.68 -24.00 -5.44
C ALA A 263 -9.03 -25.24 -4.84
N ASP A 264 -8.05 -25.81 -5.55
CA ASP A 264 -7.23 -26.88 -4.99
C ASP A 264 -6.27 -26.28 -3.96
N ILE A 265 -6.54 -26.51 -2.66
CA ILE A 265 -5.67 -26.14 -1.57
C ILE A 265 -4.91 -27.35 -1.05
N ASP A 266 -3.71 -27.11 -0.54
CA ASP A 266 -2.84 -28.14 -0.02
C ASP A 266 -2.98 -28.22 1.51
N ILE A 267 -3.26 -29.42 1.99
CA ILE A 267 -3.43 -29.72 3.41
C ILE A 267 -2.10 -30.26 3.96
N TYR A 268 -1.64 -29.67 5.02
CA TYR A 268 -0.40 -30.08 5.71
C TYR A 268 -0.70 -30.49 7.15
N ASN A 269 0.15 -31.35 7.70
CA ASN A 269 0.07 -31.71 9.11
C ASN A 269 0.87 -30.74 9.99
N VAL A 270 0.83 -30.92 11.30
CA VAL A 270 1.54 -30.08 12.31
C VAL A 270 3.06 -30.04 12.12
N ASN A 271 3.64 -31.03 11.42
CA ASN A 271 5.06 -31.08 11.09
C ASN A 271 5.39 -30.43 9.75
N ASN A 272 4.42 -29.72 9.14
CA ASN A 272 4.54 -29.09 7.83
C ASN A 272 4.79 -30.11 6.69
N GLU A 273 4.28 -31.35 6.82
CA GLU A 273 4.34 -32.38 5.80
C GLU A 273 3.05 -32.34 4.97
N PHE A 274 3.20 -32.32 3.64
CA PHE A 274 2.06 -32.38 2.71
C PHE A 274 1.30 -33.71 2.88
N LEU A 275 -0.02 -33.61 3.05
CA LEU A 275 -0.90 -34.77 3.16
C LEU A 275 -1.67 -35.03 1.87
N ARG A 276 -2.36 -34.02 1.35
CA ARG A 276 -3.21 -34.11 0.16
C ARG A 276 -3.64 -32.72 -0.30
N SER A 277 -4.16 -32.65 -1.52
CA SER A 277 -4.88 -31.46 -2.02
C SER A 277 -6.38 -31.71 -2.00
N GLU A 278 -7.18 -30.71 -1.66
CA GLU A 278 -8.64 -30.75 -1.62
C GLU A 278 -9.24 -29.49 -2.24
N LYS A 279 -10.43 -29.61 -2.82
CA LYS A 279 -11.25 -28.50 -3.26
C LYS A 279 -11.89 -27.82 -2.04
N ARG A 280 -11.42 -26.64 -1.67
CA ARG A 280 -11.95 -25.83 -0.58
C ARG A 280 -11.82 -24.34 -0.89
N GLN A 281 -12.42 -23.49 -0.03
CA GLN A 281 -12.24 -22.04 -0.12
C GLN A 281 -10.76 -21.67 -0.04
N ILE A 282 -10.28 -20.83 -0.97
CA ILE A 282 -8.86 -20.48 -1.10
C ILE A 282 -8.32 -19.74 0.13
N CYS A 283 -9.17 -18.98 0.86
CA CYS A 283 -8.77 -18.28 2.09
C CYS A 283 -8.22 -19.22 3.16
N LEU A 284 -8.68 -20.48 3.19
CA LEU A 284 -8.26 -21.49 4.16
C LEU A 284 -6.82 -21.96 3.94
N GLN A 285 -6.25 -21.74 2.74
CA GLN A 285 -4.86 -22.14 2.47
C GLN A 285 -3.88 -21.48 3.43
N TYR A 286 -4.15 -20.22 3.83
CA TYR A 286 -3.30 -19.49 4.78
C TYR A 286 -3.18 -20.20 6.14
N ALA A 287 -4.28 -20.79 6.61
CA ALA A 287 -4.37 -21.45 7.90
C ALA A 287 -3.51 -22.72 8.04
N TYR A 288 -3.08 -23.31 6.92
CA TYR A 288 -2.25 -24.52 6.92
C TYR A 288 -0.74 -24.24 6.98
N GLY A 289 -0.31 -22.99 7.02
CA GLY A 289 1.08 -22.59 7.23
C GLY A 289 1.35 -22.21 8.69
N ASP A 290 2.33 -21.34 8.86
CA ASP A 290 2.84 -20.85 10.16
C ASP A 290 2.16 -19.54 10.63
N GLY A 291 1.13 -19.07 9.92
CA GLY A 291 0.56 -17.73 10.12
C GLY A 291 1.47 -16.58 9.67
N ARG A 292 2.57 -16.90 8.99
CA ARG A 292 3.60 -15.95 8.56
C ARG A 292 4.01 -16.22 7.10
N GLU A 293 5.33 -16.28 6.85
CA GLU A 293 5.92 -16.43 5.52
C GLU A 293 5.44 -17.71 4.81
N THR A 294 5.45 -18.86 5.52
CA THR A 294 5.01 -20.14 4.97
C THR A 294 3.53 -20.11 4.57
N SER A 295 2.67 -19.49 5.38
CA SER A 295 1.25 -19.29 5.06
C SER A 295 1.06 -18.46 3.79
N CYS A 296 1.85 -17.38 3.64
CA CYS A 296 1.82 -16.55 2.45
C CYS A 296 2.25 -17.34 1.19
N GLU A 297 3.34 -18.11 1.28
CA GLU A 297 3.85 -18.93 0.18
C GLU A 297 2.83 -20.01 -0.25
N TYR A 298 2.10 -20.59 0.70
CA TYR A 298 1.06 -21.55 0.39
C TYR A 298 -0.09 -20.93 -0.38
N VAL A 299 -0.56 -19.73 0.03
CA VAL A 299 -1.60 -19.00 -0.71
C VAL A 299 -1.10 -18.61 -2.10
N VAL A 300 0.16 -18.14 -2.23
CA VAL A 300 0.78 -17.83 -3.53
C VAL A 300 0.76 -19.05 -4.44
N ASN A 301 1.10 -20.24 -3.93
CA ASN A 301 1.14 -21.47 -4.73
C ASN A 301 -0.28 -21.95 -5.12
N ALA A 302 -1.25 -21.86 -4.21
CA ALA A 302 -2.64 -22.18 -4.52
C ALA A 302 -3.21 -21.24 -5.60
N LEU A 303 -2.92 -19.92 -5.47
CA LEU A 303 -3.37 -18.95 -6.45
C LEU A 303 -2.67 -19.08 -7.81
N LYS A 304 -1.36 -19.39 -7.84
CA LYS A 304 -0.67 -19.72 -9.10
C LYS A 304 -1.35 -20.89 -9.83
N ARG A 305 -1.69 -21.94 -9.10
CA ARG A 305 -2.42 -23.10 -9.64
C ARG A 305 -3.79 -22.70 -10.17
N TYR A 306 -4.53 -21.91 -9.40
CA TYR A 306 -5.85 -21.41 -9.77
C TYR A 306 -5.82 -20.51 -11.02
N LEU A 307 -4.74 -19.74 -11.21
CA LEU A 307 -4.51 -18.88 -12.38
C LEU A 307 -3.71 -19.60 -13.49
N TYR A 308 -3.82 -20.91 -13.59
CA TYR A 308 -3.22 -21.74 -14.65
C TYR A 308 -1.70 -21.52 -14.82
N GLY A 309 -0.98 -21.45 -13.70
CA GLY A 309 0.48 -21.34 -13.69
C GLY A 309 1.03 -19.91 -13.90
N MET A 310 0.18 -18.89 -13.90
CA MET A 310 0.65 -17.51 -14.05
C MET A 310 1.54 -17.11 -12.86
N PRO A 311 2.66 -16.42 -13.13
CA PRO A 311 3.62 -16.06 -12.09
C PRO A 311 3.02 -15.04 -11.10
N ILE A 312 3.39 -15.20 -9.84
CA ILE A 312 3.22 -14.21 -8.78
C ILE A 312 4.64 -13.90 -8.30
N ASN A 313 5.10 -12.67 -8.53
CA ASN A 313 6.49 -12.27 -8.36
C ASN A 313 6.84 -11.92 -6.91
N ALA A 314 5.85 -11.42 -6.15
CA ALA A 314 5.99 -11.04 -4.76
C ALA A 314 4.64 -11.07 -4.04
N TYR A 315 4.67 -10.98 -2.72
CA TYR A 315 3.46 -10.88 -1.91
C TYR A 315 3.60 -9.87 -0.77
N ALA A 316 2.46 -9.40 -0.27
CA ALA A 316 2.34 -8.62 0.96
C ALA A 316 1.04 -9.02 1.68
N ALA A 317 1.16 -9.67 2.82
CA ALA A 317 0.06 -9.96 3.74
C ALA A 317 0.00 -8.86 4.80
N ILE A 318 -1.12 -8.17 4.86
CA ILE A 318 -1.31 -6.97 5.68
C ILE A 318 -2.40 -7.26 6.71
N ASP A 319 -2.09 -6.98 7.98
CA ASP A 319 -3.06 -7.02 9.06
C ASP A 319 -4.10 -5.91 8.89
N TYR A 320 -5.35 -6.18 9.24
CA TYR A 320 -6.40 -5.16 9.19
C TYR A 320 -6.12 -3.95 10.09
N ASP A 321 -5.38 -4.12 11.19
CA ASP A 321 -4.96 -3.01 12.06
C ASP A 321 -4.07 -1.98 11.33
N ALA A 322 -3.41 -2.39 10.25
CA ALA A 322 -2.63 -1.48 9.42
C ALA A 322 -3.50 -0.49 8.63
N ILE A 323 -4.79 -0.77 8.39
CA ILE A 323 -5.66 0.08 7.57
C ILE A 323 -5.71 1.49 8.15
N ALA A 324 -5.99 1.62 9.44
CA ALA A 324 -6.07 2.92 10.12
C ALA A 324 -4.76 3.71 9.99
N ILE A 325 -3.64 3.04 10.22
CA ILE A 325 -2.30 3.64 10.24
C ILE A 325 -1.87 4.07 8.83
N LEU A 326 -2.07 3.22 7.83
CA LEU A 326 -1.73 3.51 6.43
C LEU A 326 -2.64 4.59 5.85
N ASN A 327 -3.94 4.57 6.20
CA ASN A 327 -4.89 5.59 5.82
C ASN A 327 -4.44 6.98 6.30
N ASP A 328 -4.00 7.08 7.55
CA ASP A 328 -3.54 8.35 8.11
C ASP A 328 -2.18 8.78 7.52
N ALA A 329 -1.32 7.82 7.20
CA ALA A 329 -0.04 8.09 6.54
C ALA A 329 -0.19 8.74 5.14
N VAL A 330 -1.28 8.43 4.42
CA VAL A 330 -1.60 9.11 3.15
C VAL A 330 -2.43 10.40 3.36
N GLY A 331 -2.72 10.78 4.61
CA GLY A 331 -3.51 11.98 4.94
C GLY A 331 -5.02 11.78 4.82
N GLY A 332 -5.50 10.56 5.04
CA GLY A 332 -6.91 10.16 4.95
C GLY A 332 -7.38 9.85 3.52
N VAL A 333 -8.31 8.95 3.37
CA VAL A 333 -8.88 8.52 2.08
C VAL A 333 -10.31 9.02 1.96
N GLU A 334 -10.63 9.72 0.87
CA GLU A 334 -11.98 10.17 0.59
C GLU A 334 -12.76 9.07 -0.13
N VAL A 335 -13.98 8.79 0.35
CA VAL A 335 -14.92 7.85 -0.25
C VAL A 335 -16.31 8.46 -0.38
N ASN A 336 -17.05 8.07 -1.40
CA ASN A 336 -18.50 8.24 -1.44
C ASN A 336 -19.12 7.04 -0.72
N VAL A 337 -19.81 7.27 0.40
CA VAL A 337 -20.33 6.20 1.26
C VAL A 337 -21.38 5.39 0.50
N LEU A 338 -21.14 4.08 0.33
CA LEU A 338 -21.95 3.19 -0.51
C LEU A 338 -23.21 2.66 0.18
N GLU A 339 -23.26 2.67 1.51
CA GLU A 339 -24.43 2.25 2.31
C GLU A 339 -24.49 3.04 3.61
N ASP A 340 -25.67 3.18 4.19
CA ASP A 340 -25.85 3.94 5.44
C ASP A 340 -25.33 3.17 6.65
N LEU A 341 -24.16 3.56 7.14
CA LEU A 341 -23.52 3.05 8.35
C LEU A 341 -23.66 4.02 9.54
N SER A 342 -24.45 5.10 9.39
CA SER A 342 -24.57 6.18 10.38
C SER A 342 -25.20 5.76 11.71
N SER A 343 -25.94 4.66 11.72
CA SER A 343 -26.51 4.07 12.94
C SER A 343 -25.47 3.38 13.82
N GLY A 344 -24.25 3.16 13.31
CA GLY A 344 -23.16 2.52 14.00
C GLY A 344 -22.24 3.50 14.74
N ARG A 345 -20.92 3.23 14.69
CA ARG A 345 -19.90 3.99 15.45
C ARG A 345 -19.71 5.42 14.93
N TYR A 346 -19.95 5.67 13.65
CA TYR A 346 -19.65 6.93 12.96
C TYR A 346 -20.86 7.50 12.24
N ALA A 347 -21.48 8.54 12.84
CA ALA A 347 -22.69 9.17 12.35
C ALA A 347 -22.53 9.91 10.99
N GLU A 348 -21.31 10.19 10.58
CA GLU A 348 -20.96 10.81 9.30
C GLU A 348 -21.02 9.86 8.10
N LEU A 349 -21.02 8.54 8.33
CA LEU A 349 -21.06 7.52 7.27
C LEU A 349 -22.49 7.31 6.76
N VAL A 350 -23.05 8.33 6.15
CA VAL A 350 -24.38 8.33 5.53
C VAL A 350 -24.23 8.03 4.03
N GLU A 351 -25.04 7.12 3.50
CA GLU A 351 -25.05 6.76 2.08
C GLU A 351 -25.08 7.99 1.15
N GLY A 352 -24.27 7.95 0.10
CA GLY A 352 -24.13 9.01 -0.90
C GLY A 352 -23.36 10.25 -0.47
N LYS A 353 -22.85 10.32 0.78
CA LYS A 353 -21.99 11.42 1.22
C LYS A 353 -20.52 11.13 0.92
N ASN A 354 -19.80 12.18 0.52
CA ASN A 354 -18.34 12.13 0.47
C ASN A 354 -17.78 12.37 1.87
N VAL A 355 -16.97 11.43 2.35
CA VAL A 355 -16.36 11.45 3.68
C VAL A 355 -14.88 11.13 3.54
N THR A 356 -14.02 11.95 4.16
CA THR A 356 -12.61 11.58 4.32
C THR A 356 -12.46 10.71 5.57
N LEU A 357 -12.05 9.47 5.38
CA LEU A 357 -11.86 8.52 6.47
C LEU A 357 -10.53 8.81 7.18
N PHE A 358 -10.53 8.78 8.51
CA PHE A 358 -9.34 8.92 9.35
C PHE A 358 -9.33 7.85 10.46
N GLY A 359 -8.12 7.39 10.80
CA GLY A 359 -7.91 6.42 11.86
C GLY A 359 -8.81 5.20 11.76
N ASP A 360 -9.36 4.79 12.89
CA ASP A 360 -10.26 3.62 13.00
C ASP A 360 -11.53 3.70 12.13
N MET A 361 -11.90 4.88 11.63
CA MET A 361 -13.05 5.01 10.74
C MET A 361 -12.79 4.31 9.40
N ALA A 362 -11.54 4.33 8.90
CA ALA A 362 -11.16 3.63 7.67
C ALA A 362 -11.26 2.11 7.83
N GLU A 363 -10.76 1.58 8.94
CA GLU A 363 -10.89 0.17 9.29
C GLU A 363 -12.37 -0.22 9.45
N TYR A 364 -13.13 0.57 10.21
CA TYR A 364 -14.57 0.37 10.41
C TYR A 364 -15.31 0.32 9.08
N TYR A 365 -15.05 1.26 8.16
CA TYR A 365 -15.66 1.29 6.84
C TYR A 365 -15.39 0.01 6.03
N CYS A 366 -14.18 -0.53 6.13
CA CYS A 366 -13.78 -1.75 5.42
C CYS A 366 -14.29 -3.05 6.06
N ARG A 367 -14.50 -3.09 7.40
CA ARG A 367 -14.81 -4.32 8.14
C ARG A 367 -16.29 -4.49 8.50
N THR A 368 -17.01 -3.39 8.74
CA THR A 368 -18.41 -3.45 9.26
C THR A 368 -19.31 -4.22 8.30
N ARG A 369 -20.16 -5.07 8.87
CA ARG A 369 -21.25 -5.78 8.20
C ARG A 369 -22.56 -5.46 8.91
N ASP A 370 -23.63 -5.23 8.15
CA ASP A 370 -24.96 -5.33 8.70
C ASP A 370 -25.35 -6.82 8.78
N SER A 371 -25.36 -7.36 9.99
CA SER A 371 -25.62 -8.79 10.22
C SER A 371 -27.03 -9.25 9.78
N TYR A 372 -27.92 -8.31 9.49
CA TYR A 372 -29.32 -8.57 9.15
C TYR A 372 -29.58 -8.52 7.63
N SER A 373 -28.63 -8.07 6.83
CA SER A 373 -28.77 -7.99 5.37
C SER A 373 -28.20 -9.24 4.69
N VAL A 374 -28.96 -9.82 3.77
CA VAL A 374 -28.51 -10.92 2.91
C VAL A 374 -27.34 -10.48 2.02
N ASP A 375 -27.31 -9.19 1.67
CA ASP A 375 -26.28 -8.58 0.80
C ASP A 375 -25.10 -7.97 1.57
N ALA A 376 -25.06 -8.11 2.90
CA ALA A 376 -24.02 -7.51 3.75
C ALA A 376 -22.60 -7.82 3.29
N ASN A 377 -22.35 -9.02 2.75
CA ASN A 377 -21.05 -9.42 2.24
C ASN A 377 -20.68 -8.68 0.94
N ASN A 378 -21.66 -8.49 0.06
CA ASN A 378 -21.49 -7.79 -1.21
C ASN A 378 -21.19 -6.32 -0.98
N TYR A 379 -21.92 -5.65 -0.08
CA TYR A 379 -21.65 -4.26 0.30
C TYR A 379 -20.27 -4.09 0.94
N ARG A 380 -19.86 -5.00 1.83
CA ARG A 380 -18.52 -4.97 2.40
C ARG A 380 -17.44 -5.11 1.31
N MET A 381 -17.58 -6.05 0.39
CA MET A 381 -16.64 -6.23 -0.71
C MET A 381 -16.58 -4.99 -1.63
N ALA A 382 -17.72 -4.37 -1.90
CA ALA A 382 -17.79 -3.13 -2.68
C ALA A 382 -17.07 -1.97 -1.98
N ARG A 383 -17.25 -1.81 -0.65
CA ARG A 383 -16.56 -0.80 0.15
C ARG A 383 -15.06 -1.05 0.21
N GLN A 384 -14.63 -2.30 0.38
CA GLN A 384 -13.20 -2.66 0.34
C GLN A 384 -12.58 -2.33 -1.01
N LYS A 385 -13.26 -2.66 -2.10
CA LYS A 385 -12.83 -2.32 -3.47
C LYS A 385 -12.71 -0.80 -3.66
N GLN A 386 -13.73 -0.04 -3.27
CA GLN A 386 -13.75 1.41 -3.36
C GLN A 386 -12.60 2.03 -2.55
N TYR A 387 -12.45 1.62 -1.28
CA TYR A 387 -11.40 2.11 -0.42
C TYR A 387 -10.01 1.82 -0.98
N LEU A 388 -9.77 0.59 -1.42
CA LEU A 388 -8.48 0.19 -2.01
C LEU A 388 -8.12 1.06 -3.21
N MET A 389 -9.08 1.30 -4.13
CA MET A 389 -8.85 2.15 -5.29
C MET A 389 -8.52 3.59 -4.89
N ALA A 390 -9.29 4.18 -3.99
CA ALA A 390 -9.07 5.54 -3.53
C ALA A 390 -7.72 5.67 -2.78
N PHE A 391 -7.38 4.69 -1.94
CA PHE A 391 -6.09 4.62 -1.26
C PHE A 391 -4.92 4.54 -2.25
N MET A 392 -5.00 3.63 -3.23
CA MET A 392 -3.94 3.43 -4.22
C MET A 392 -3.73 4.65 -5.09
N GLN A 393 -4.81 5.31 -5.53
CA GLN A 393 -4.72 6.56 -6.29
C GLN A 393 -4.03 7.64 -5.48
N LYS A 394 -4.44 7.84 -4.22
CA LYS A 394 -3.85 8.84 -3.34
C LYS A 394 -2.39 8.55 -3.01
N ALA A 395 -2.06 7.30 -2.68
CA ALA A 395 -0.68 6.88 -2.43
C ALA A 395 0.21 7.11 -3.66
N LEU A 396 -0.28 6.79 -4.86
CA LEU A 396 0.45 7.01 -6.10
C LEU A 396 0.66 8.51 -6.39
N GLU A 397 -0.31 9.37 -6.11
CA GLU A 397 -0.17 10.83 -6.23
C GLU A 397 0.93 11.36 -5.29
N LEU A 398 0.95 10.90 -4.05
CA LEU A 398 1.97 11.28 -3.07
C LEU A 398 3.37 10.80 -3.49
N VAL A 399 3.48 9.56 -3.94
CA VAL A 399 4.75 8.99 -4.43
C VAL A 399 5.25 9.71 -5.69
N ARG A 400 4.35 10.17 -6.57
CA ARG A 400 4.71 11.03 -7.72
C ARG A 400 5.29 12.37 -7.30
N ALA A 401 4.74 12.96 -6.24
CA ALA A 401 5.23 14.22 -5.69
C ALA A 401 6.59 14.05 -4.99
N ASP A 402 6.75 12.97 -4.24
CA ASP A 402 7.98 12.62 -3.52
C ASP A 402 8.17 11.10 -3.46
N LEU A 403 9.20 10.59 -4.15
CA LEU A 403 9.54 9.16 -4.13
C LEU A 403 9.89 8.64 -2.73
N GLY A 404 10.34 9.51 -1.82
CA GLY A 404 10.64 9.13 -0.43
C GLY A 404 9.44 8.60 0.33
N ILE A 405 8.23 9.06 -0.02
CA ILE A 405 6.97 8.62 0.60
C ILE A 405 6.75 7.11 0.41
N SER A 406 7.22 6.52 -0.70
CA SER A 406 7.10 5.07 -0.90
C SER A 406 7.82 4.26 0.19
N LEU A 407 8.99 4.72 0.62
CA LEU A 407 9.75 4.09 1.71
C LEU A 407 9.16 4.42 3.09
N GLU A 408 8.58 5.60 3.25
CA GLU A 408 7.87 5.97 4.46
C GLU A 408 6.64 5.09 4.67
N LEU A 409 5.79 4.94 3.66
CA LEU A 409 4.63 4.04 3.68
C LEU A 409 5.04 2.58 3.91
N TYR A 410 6.10 2.11 3.25
CA TYR A 410 6.63 0.77 3.46
C TYR A 410 7.09 0.55 4.91
N ASN A 411 7.85 1.49 5.49
CA ASN A 411 8.32 1.39 6.86
C ASN A 411 7.18 1.47 7.88
N THR A 412 6.15 2.26 7.59
CA THR A 412 4.93 2.38 8.40
C THR A 412 4.12 1.08 8.37
N ALA A 413 4.00 0.44 7.20
CA ALA A 413 3.29 -0.84 7.06
C ALA A 413 4.04 -2.03 7.66
N LYS A 414 5.39 -2.00 7.64
CA LYS A 414 6.25 -3.15 7.94
C LYS A 414 5.96 -3.87 9.27
N PRO A 415 5.64 -3.19 10.40
CA PRO A 415 5.28 -3.89 11.64
C PRO A 415 4.02 -4.74 11.54
N TYR A 416 3.13 -4.41 10.59
CA TYR A 416 1.81 -5.01 10.38
C TYR A 416 1.76 -5.85 9.10
N MET A 417 2.91 -6.13 8.49
CA MET A 417 2.98 -6.76 7.17
C MET A 417 4.01 -7.89 7.15
N ILE A 418 3.64 -8.98 6.49
CA ILE A 418 4.55 -10.05 6.11
C ILE A 418 4.73 -9.99 4.60
N THR A 419 5.97 -9.86 4.14
CA THR A 419 6.25 -9.66 2.72
C THR A 419 7.66 -10.10 2.36
N ASP A 420 7.83 -10.58 1.14
CA ASP A 420 9.12 -10.83 0.49
C ASP A 420 9.66 -9.59 -0.26
N ILE A 421 8.91 -8.47 -0.23
CA ILE A 421 9.32 -7.20 -0.82
C ILE A 421 10.27 -6.47 0.12
N GLY A 422 11.46 -6.13 -0.34
CA GLY A 422 12.42 -5.31 0.39
C GLY A 422 12.52 -3.88 -0.14
N VAL A 423 13.40 -3.10 0.46
CA VAL A 423 13.65 -1.68 0.10
C VAL A 423 14.06 -1.52 -1.37
N ASN A 424 14.79 -2.48 -1.93
CA ASN A 424 15.22 -2.45 -3.33
C ASN A 424 14.03 -2.57 -4.28
N GLU A 425 13.12 -3.51 -3.98
CA GLU A 425 11.89 -3.74 -4.73
C GLU A 425 10.94 -2.54 -4.62
N VAL A 426 10.76 -1.99 -3.42
CA VAL A 426 9.97 -0.75 -3.21
C VAL A 426 10.53 0.40 -4.03
N THR A 427 11.85 0.62 -4.00
CA THR A 427 12.51 1.67 -4.77
C THR A 427 12.32 1.48 -6.28
N TYR A 428 12.44 0.23 -6.75
CA TYR A 428 12.20 -0.10 -8.15
C TYR A 428 10.75 0.14 -8.55
N LEU A 429 9.79 -0.36 -7.77
CA LEU A 429 8.36 -0.19 -8.02
C LEU A 429 7.97 1.29 -8.04
N ALA A 430 8.32 2.04 -7.00
CA ALA A 430 8.02 3.46 -6.92
C ALA A 430 8.53 4.23 -8.14
N THR A 431 9.79 4.02 -8.55
CA THR A 431 10.37 4.69 -9.73
C THR A 431 9.80 4.21 -11.06
N THR A 432 9.17 3.04 -11.09
CA THR A 432 8.57 2.47 -12.30
C THR A 432 7.16 2.98 -12.50
N VAL A 433 6.33 2.99 -11.43
CA VAL A 433 4.90 3.29 -11.54
C VAL A 433 4.54 4.78 -11.52
N THR A 434 5.51 5.68 -11.29
CA THR A 434 5.22 7.13 -11.20
C THR A 434 4.60 7.72 -12.47
N GLY A 435 4.88 7.14 -13.64
CA GLY A 435 4.30 7.56 -14.93
C GLY A 435 2.99 6.84 -15.27
N TYR A 436 2.61 5.79 -14.54
CA TYR A 436 1.50 4.91 -14.91
C TYR A 436 0.17 5.44 -14.41
N GLY A 437 -0.91 5.21 -15.16
CA GLY A 437 -2.27 5.50 -14.72
C GLY A 437 -2.91 4.33 -13.99
N ILE A 438 -3.81 4.61 -13.05
CA ILE A 438 -4.79 3.64 -12.53
C ILE A 438 -6.13 4.05 -13.11
N GLU A 439 -6.69 3.20 -13.96
CA GLU A 439 -8.01 3.43 -14.56
C GLU A 439 -9.11 3.15 -13.52
N THR A 440 -10.28 3.74 -13.69
CA THR A 440 -11.43 3.55 -12.78
C THR A 440 -11.92 2.11 -12.73
N ASP A 441 -11.76 1.35 -13.83
CA ASP A 441 -12.08 -0.07 -13.96
C ASP A 441 -10.87 -0.99 -13.74
N ALA A 442 -9.81 -0.48 -13.11
CA ALA A 442 -8.57 -1.25 -12.93
C ALA A 442 -8.74 -2.52 -12.07
N ILE A 443 -9.76 -2.58 -11.19
CA ILE A 443 -10.05 -3.78 -10.40
C ILE A 443 -11.07 -4.64 -11.15
N LYS A 444 -10.61 -5.77 -11.65
CA LYS A 444 -11.44 -6.80 -12.28
C LYS A 444 -11.76 -7.89 -11.27
N SER A 445 -13.01 -8.28 -11.15
CA SER A 445 -13.41 -9.47 -10.40
C SER A 445 -13.39 -10.68 -11.33
N ILE A 446 -13.07 -11.84 -10.79
CA ILE A 446 -13.19 -13.10 -11.54
C ILE A 446 -14.67 -13.37 -11.75
N PRO A 447 -15.13 -13.61 -13.00
CA PRO A 447 -16.51 -13.97 -13.26
C PRO A 447 -16.85 -15.34 -12.69
N GLY A 448 -18.10 -15.51 -12.18
CA GLY A 448 -18.53 -16.77 -11.57
C GLY A 448 -19.80 -16.58 -10.76
N GLU A 449 -20.18 -17.61 -10.02
CA GLU A 449 -21.38 -17.61 -9.20
C GLU A 449 -21.08 -17.98 -7.75
N VAL A 450 -21.88 -17.44 -6.83
CA VAL A 450 -21.85 -17.79 -5.41
C VAL A 450 -22.94 -18.81 -5.13
N VAL A 451 -22.58 -19.96 -4.60
CA VAL A 451 -23.50 -21.01 -4.15
C VAL A 451 -23.47 -21.05 -2.62
N LEU A 452 -24.63 -21.03 -1.99
CA LEU A 452 -24.73 -21.27 -0.56
C LEU A 452 -24.73 -22.79 -0.32
N GLU A 453 -23.65 -23.30 0.25
CA GLU A 453 -23.54 -24.65 0.76
C GLU A 453 -24.04 -24.71 2.22
N GLU A 454 -24.12 -25.90 2.81
CA GLU A 454 -24.80 -26.10 4.12
C GLU A 454 -24.31 -25.17 5.24
N GLU A 455 -23.03 -24.78 5.26
CA GLU A 455 -22.43 -23.99 6.33
C GLU A 455 -21.68 -22.73 5.83
N HIS A 456 -21.45 -22.57 4.51
CA HIS A 456 -20.64 -21.50 3.97
C HIS A 456 -21.01 -21.13 2.53
N ALA A 457 -20.60 -19.92 2.12
CA ALA A 457 -20.65 -19.51 0.73
C ALA A 457 -19.49 -20.11 -0.05
N ALA A 458 -19.73 -20.64 -1.23
CA ALA A 458 -18.74 -21.16 -2.16
C ALA A 458 -18.82 -20.37 -3.47
N PHE A 459 -17.70 -19.82 -3.93
CA PHE A 459 -17.61 -19.13 -5.22
C PHE A 459 -17.01 -20.07 -6.26
N TYR A 460 -17.73 -20.29 -7.33
CA TYR A 460 -17.30 -21.08 -8.47
C TYR A 460 -17.08 -20.16 -9.66
N ALA A 461 -15.83 -20.10 -10.16
CA ALA A 461 -15.52 -19.30 -11.33
C ALA A 461 -16.14 -19.90 -12.60
N ASP A 462 -16.57 -19.03 -13.51
CA ASP A 462 -16.71 -19.41 -14.92
C ASP A 462 -15.31 -19.63 -15.51
N GLU A 463 -14.95 -20.91 -15.70
CA GLU A 463 -13.60 -21.28 -16.14
C GLU A 463 -13.25 -20.68 -17.51
N THR A 464 -14.24 -20.52 -18.41
CA THR A 464 -14.02 -19.89 -19.73
C THR A 464 -13.70 -18.42 -19.57
N ALA A 465 -14.50 -17.70 -18.78
CA ALA A 465 -14.31 -16.27 -18.53
C ALA A 465 -13.04 -16.01 -17.71
N LEU A 466 -12.68 -16.88 -16.76
CA LEU A 466 -11.42 -16.83 -16.05
C LEU A 466 -10.23 -16.99 -17.02
N TYR A 467 -10.29 -17.96 -17.93
CA TYR A 467 -9.26 -18.17 -18.93
C TYR A 467 -9.09 -16.95 -19.84
N GLU A 468 -10.19 -16.36 -20.29
CA GLU A 468 -10.19 -15.13 -21.10
C GLU A 468 -9.64 -13.93 -20.31
N LEU A 469 -9.98 -13.80 -19.03
CA LEU A 469 -9.41 -12.79 -18.14
C LEU A 469 -7.87 -12.91 -18.04
N ILE A 470 -7.37 -14.14 -17.92
CA ILE A 470 -5.93 -14.42 -17.86
C ILE A 470 -5.25 -14.08 -19.18
N LEU A 471 -5.82 -14.51 -20.32
CA LEU A 471 -5.29 -14.16 -21.64
C LEU A 471 -5.23 -12.63 -21.84
N ASN A 472 -6.29 -11.92 -21.49
CA ASN A 472 -6.37 -10.48 -21.65
C ASN A 472 -5.48 -9.69 -20.66
N THR A 473 -5.04 -10.33 -19.57
CA THR A 473 -4.21 -9.70 -18.55
C THR A 473 -2.73 -9.99 -18.76
N PHE A 474 -2.39 -11.25 -19.06
CA PHE A 474 -0.99 -11.71 -19.07
C PHE A 474 -0.40 -11.85 -20.46
N TYR A 475 -1.20 -11.78 -21.50
CA TYR A 475 -0.75 -12.02 -22.87
C TYR A 475 -1.06 -10.83 -23.77
N ASN A 476 -0.25 -10.66 -24.80
CA ASN A 476 -0.50 -9.73 -25.90
C ASN A 476 -1.02 -10.52 -27.11
N LYS A 477 -2.10 -10.05 -27.72
CA LYS A 477 -2.58 -10.58 -28.99
C LYS A 477 -1.56 -10.24 -30.09
N ALA A 478 -1.08 -11.24 -30.82
CA ALA A 478 0.00 -11.15 -31.80
C ALA A 478 -0.52 -10.99 -33.24
#